data_c69467c2c17eb72ea5333ecdfc1e2e83
#
_entry.id   c69467c2c17eb72ea5333ecdfc1e2e83
#
_cell.length_a   1.000
_cell.length_b   1.000
_cell.length_c   1.000
_cell.angle_alpha   90.00
_cell.angle_beta   90.00
_cell.angle_gamma   90.00
#
_symmetry.space_group_name_H-M   'P 1'
#
loop_
_entity.id
_entity.type
_entity.pdbx_description
1 polymer ?
#
loop_
_entity_poly.entity_id
_entity_poly.type
_entity_poly.pdbx_seq_one_letter_code
_entity_poly.pdbx_strand_id
1 'polypeptide(L)'
;MTKPNVIEMHDITKKFGEFVANDHINLDVRQGEIHALLGENGAGKSTLMNMLSGLLQPTSGTIKVKGQEVTIDSPSKATKLGIGMVHQHFMLVEAFTVAENIILGSEVTKAGGVLDMKKAIKEITELSERYGLAVDPTAKVADISVGAQQRVEILKTLYRGADILIFDEPTAVLTPSEITELLNIMKTLVKEGKSIILITHKLDEIRAVSDRVTVIRRGKSIDTVTIEGATNADLAEMMVGHQVSFKTEKIPSNPKEVVLSIKDLVVNENRGIPAVKNLSLDVRAGEIIGIAGIDGNGQTELVQAITGLRKVKSGDITIKGESIIHKTTRQITEMSVGHIPEDRHRDGMVLEMTVAENIALQTYYKEPNSKNGILNYNIINAKARELMKEFDVRGAGELIAGGELSGGNQQKAVIAREIDRDPELLIVSQPTRGLDVGAIEYIRKRIIAERDKGKAVIVVSFELDEILDMSDRIAVIYDGAIQGILDPAETNKQDLGILMAGGRLNKEEANV
;
A
#
# COMPACT_ATOMS: atom_id res chain seq x y z
N MET A 1 -25.89 -17.33 24.06
CA MET A 1 -24.77 -18.27 24.30
C MET A 1 -23.59 -17.77 23.44
N THR A 2 -22.42 -17.61 24.02
CA THR A 2 -21.21 -17.26 23.28
C THR A 2 -20.84 -18.43 22.35
N LYS A 3 -20.56 -18.11 21.06
CA LYS A 3 -20.11 -19.13 20.09
C LYS A 3 -18.79 -19.76 20.57
N PRO A 4 -18.55 -21.06 20.34
CA PRO A 4 -17.28 -21.70 20.75
C PRO A 4 -16.09 -21.14 19.95
N ASN A 5 -14.91 -21.15 20.54
CA ASN A 5 -13.68 -20.76 19.85
C ASN A 5 -13.24 -21.87 18.88
N VAL A 6 -12.86 -21.48 17.67
CA VAL A 6 -12.27 -22.36 16.65
C VAL A 6 -10.76 -22.27 16.64
N ILE A 7 -10.19 -21.13 17.04
CA ILE A 7 -8.76 -20.91 17.28
C ILE A 7 -8.59 -20.29 18.66
N GLU A 8 -7.63 -20.79 19.41
CA GLU A 8 -7.12 -20.19 20.65
C GLU A 8 -5.60 -20.26 20.62
N MET A 9 -4.96 -19.13 20.73
CA MET A 9 -3.52 -18.98 20.84
C MET A 9 -3.23 -18.33 22.18
N HIS A 10 -2.46 -19.00 23.02
CA HIS A 10 -2.15 -18.54 24.39
C HIS A 10 -0.65 -18.36 24.58
N ASP A 11 -0.25 -17.21 25.07
CA ASP A 11 1.13 -16.85 25.40
C ASP A 11 2.14 -17.10 24.27
N ILE A 12 1.70 -16.87 23.02
CA ILE A 12 2.52 -17.14 21.84
C ILE A 12 3.70 -16.20 21.78
N THR A 13 4.90 -16.77 21.86
CA THR A 13 6.15 -16.05 21.66
C THR A 13 6.90 -16.61 20.46
N LYS A 14 7.41 -15.72 19.60
CA LYS A 14 8.30 -16.08 18.48
C LYS A 14 9.53 -15.21 18.48
N LYS A 15 10.70 -15.87 18.53
CA LYS A 15 12.01 -15.23 18.47
C LYS A 15 12.77 -15.63 17.23
N PHE A 16 13.51 -14.68 16.64
CA PHE A 16 14.50 -14.88 15.58
C PHE A 16 15.84 -14.36 16.11
N GLY A 17 16.67 -15.25 16.66
CA GLY A 17 17.84 -14.84 17.43
C GLY A 17 17.44 -13.98 18.63
N GLU A 18 18.01 -12.78 18.74
CA GLU A 18 17.67 -11.81 19.77
C GLU A 18 16.39 -11.02 19.50
N PHE A 19 15.91 -11.03 18.26
CA PHE A 19 14.71 -10.27 17.87
C PHE A 19 13.43 -11.03 18.26
N VAL A 20 12.55 -10.39 19.05
CA VAL A 20 11.24 -10.93 19.46
C VAL A 20 10.16 -10.37 18.55
N ALA A 21 9.69 -11.20 17.62
CA ALA A 21 8.64 -10.81 16.67
C ALA A 21 7.22 -10.86 17.27
N ASN A 22 6.96 -11.83 18.14
CA ASN A 22 5.73 -11.94 18.93
C ASN A 22 6.13 -12.20 20.39
N ASP A 23 5.51 -11.50 21.33
CA ASP A 23 5.81 -11.50 22.74
C ASP A 23 4.53 -11.71 23.57
N HIS A 24 4.29 -12.93 24.02
CA HIS A 24 3.12 -13.35 24.82
C HIS A 24 1.77 -12.97 24.18
N ILE A 25 1.61 -13.20 22.86
CA ILE A 25 0.37 -12.90 22.14
C ILE A 25 -0.74 -13.85 22.53
N ASN A 26 -1.93 -13.29 22.79
CA ASN A 26 -3.16 -14.03 22.98
C ASN A 26 -4.15 -13.65 21.87
N LEU A 27 -4.76 -14.66 21.23
CA LEU A 27 -5.76 -14.51 20.17
C LEU A 27 -6.80 -15.61 20.29
N ASP A 28 -8.08 -15.23 20.30
CA ASP A 28 -9.19 -16.16 20.20
C ASP A 28 -10.12 -15.80 19.05
N VAL A 29 -10.49 -16.78 18.24
CA VAL A 29 -11.41 -16.64 17.11
C VAL A 29 -12.61 -17.55 17.32
N ARG A 30 -13.82 -17.01 17.21
CA ARG A 30 -15.08 -17.73 17.41
C ARG A 30 -15.56 -18.37 16.12
N GLN A 31 -16.36 -19.41 16.26
CA GLN A 31 -17.00 -20.07 15.12
C GLN A 31 -17.95 -19.11 14.40
N GLY A 32 -17.79 -19.00 13.07
CA GLY A 32 -18.66 -18.18 12.24
C GLY A 32 -18.59 -16.69 12.61
N GLU A 33 -17.37 -16.18 12.86
CA GLU A 33 -17.09 -14.74 12.93
C GLU A 33 -16.04 -14.35 11.90
N ILE A 34 -16.02 -13.06 11.55
CA ILE A 34 -14.90 -12.41 10.90
C ILE A 34 -14.11 -11.68 11.99
N HIS A 35 -12.95 -12.21 12.34
CA HIS A 35 -12.05 -11.64 13.31
C HIS A 35 -10.93 -10.89 12.62
N ALA A 36 -10.85 -9.57 12.79
CA ALA A 36 -9.76 -8.79 12.23
C ALA A 36 -8.51 -8.84 13.11
N LEU A 37 -7.35 -8.88 12.48
CA LEU A 37 -6.05 -8.71 13.11
C LEU A 37 -5.42 -7.42 12.61
N LEU A 38 -5.44 -6.39 13.43
CA LEU A 38 -5.03 -5.03 13.11
C LEU A 38 -3.66 -4.71 13.72
N GLY A 39 -2.84 -3.93 13.03
CA GLY A 39 -1.56 -3.42 13.53
C GLY A 39 -0.71 -2.84 12.42
N GLU A 40 0.33 -2.08 12.79
CA GLU A 40 1.29 -1.51 11.84
C GLU A 40 2.08 -2.60 11.09
N ASN A 41 2.74 -2.21 10.00
CA ASN A 41 3.67 -3.09 9.31
C ASN A 41 4.83 -3.47 10.25
N GLY A 42 5.17 -4.76 10.30
CA GLY A 42 6.17 -5.26 11.26
C GLY A 42 5.66 -5.48 12.69
N ALA A 43 4.36 -5.29 12.97
CA ALA A 43 3.79 -5.53 14.30
C ALA A 43 3.76 -7.02 14.72
N GLY A 44 4.06 -7.94 13.79
CA GLY A 44 4.08 -9.38 14.07
C GLY A 44 2.84 -10.16 13.58
N LYS A 45 1.92 -9.53 12.83
CA LYS A 45 0.67 -10.15 12.32
C LYS A 45 0.93 -11.37 11.43
N SER A 46 1.70 -11.19 10.35
CA SER A 46 2.01 -12.28 9.40
C SER A 46 2.87 -13.36 10.07
N THR A 47 3.75 -13.00 11.03
CA THR A 47 4.49 -13.98 11.83
C THR A 47 3.55 -14.87 12.64
N LEU A 48 2.53 -14.27 13.27
CA LEU A 48 1.52 -15.01 14.05
C LEU A 48 0.70 -15.95 13.14
N MET A 49 0.28 -15.47 11.96
CA MET A 49 -0.50 -16.29 11.01
C MET A 49 0.34 -17.37 10.35
N ASN A 50 1.64 -17.13 10.13
CA ASN A 50 2.56 -18.15 9.64
C ASN A 50 2.73 -19.31 10.64
N MET A 51 2.50 -19.08 11.93
CA MET A 51 2.44 -20.17 12.90
C MET A 51 1.14 -20.99 12.78
N LEU A 52 0.00 -20.35 12.53
CA LEU A 52 -1.28 -21.03 12.24
C LEU A 52 -1.27 -21.78 10.92
N SER A 53 -0.59 -21.26 9.90
CA SER A 53 -0.47 -21.93 8.60
C SER A 53 0.60 -23.02 8.56
N GLY A 54 1.36 -23.21 9.66
CA GLY A 54 2.41 -24.24 9.75
C GLY A 54 3.70 -23.92 9.04
N LEU A 55 3.91 -22.68 8.60
CA LEU A 55 5.16 -22.19 8.01
C LEU A 55 6.23 -21.87 9.08
N LEU A 56 5.78 -21.52 10.28
CA LEU A 56 6.65 -21.24 11.43
C LEU A 56 6.18 -22.01 12.65
N GLN A 57 7.11 -22.23 13.59
CA GLN A 57 6.78 -22.79 14.91
C GLN A 57 6.90 -21.69 15.97
N PRO A 58 6.00 -21.61 16.96
CA PRO A 58 6.19 -20.75 18.12
C PRO A 58 7.46 -21.17 18.91
N THR A 59 8.13 -20.21 19.52
CA THR A 59 9.22 -20.48 20.47
C THR A 59 8.66 -20.98 21.80
N SER A 60 7.50 -20.44 22.22
CA SER A 60 6.72 -20.89 23.38
C SER A 60 5.25 -20.50 23.21
N GLY A 61 4.38 -21.02 24.06
CA GLY A 61 2.93 -20.85 24.01
C GLY A 61 2.21 -22.06 23.46
N THR A 62 0.89 -22.04 23.46
CA THR A 62 0.02 -23.14 23.01
C THR A 62 -0.99 -22.70 21.99
N ILE A 63 -1.29 -23.59 21.02
CA ILE A 63 -2.31 -23.38 20.00
C ILE A 63 -3.37 -24.46 20.15
N LYS A 64 -4.66 -24.04 20.22
CA LYS A 64 -5.79 -24.96 20.16
C LYS A 64 -6.62 -24.68 18.91
N VAL A 65 -7.04 -25.74 18.26
CA VAL A 65 -7.95 -25.73 17.11
C VAL A 65 -9.19 -26.52 17.47
N LYS A 66 -10.35 -25.87 17.40
CA LYS A 66 -11.66 -26.48 17.79
C LYS A 66 -11.60 -27.15 19.19
N GLY A 67 -10.93 -26.45 20.14
CA GLY A 67 -10.78 -26.88 21.53
C GLY A 67 -9.71 -27.95 21.81
N GLN A 68 -9.03 -28.45 20.78
CA GLN A 68 -7.94 -29.43 20.93
C GLN A 68 -6.58 -28.75 20.80
N GLU A 69 -5.68 -29.01 21.76
CA GLU A 69 -4.30 -28.55 21.70
C GLU A 69 -3.55 -29.27 20.57
N VAL A 70 -2.88 -28.51 19.72
CA VAL A 70 -2.21 -29.03 18.53
C VAL A 70 -0.85 -28.38 18.32
N THR A 71 0.08 -29.15 17.74
CA THR A 71 1.32 -28.59 17.16
C THR A 71 1.18 -28.57 15.65
N ILE A 72 1.23 -27.38 15.03
CA ILE A 72 1.07 -27.22 13.57
C ILE A 72 2.48 -27.08 12.97
N ASP A 73 3.10 -28.22 12.63
CA ASP A 73 4.49 -28.31 12.19
C ASP A 73 4.67 -28.19 10.67
N SER A 74 3.58 -28.17 9.92
CA SER A 74 3.61 -28.11 8.46
C SER A 74 2.30 -27.55 7.88
N PRO A 75 2.32 -26.94 6.68
CA PRO A 75 1.12 -26.52 5.96
C PRO A 75 0.13 -27.66 5.70
N SER A 76 0.62 -28.87 5.45
CA SER A 76 -0.23 -30.07 5.28
C SER A 76 -1.04 -30.36 6.54
N LYS A 77 -0.44 -30.16 7.72
CA LYS A 77 -1.14 -30.34 9.00
C LYS A 77 -2.17 -29.23 9.26
N ALA A 78 -1.84 -27.99 8.94
CA ALA A 78 -2.80 -26.87 9.00
C ALA A 78 -4.04 -27.17 8.12
N THR A 79 -3.83 -27.61 6.87
CA THR A 79 -4.91 -28.01 5.97
C THR A 79 -5.77 -29.14 6.55
N LYS A 80 -5.17 -30.19 7.14
CA LYS A 80 -5.90 -31.29 7.80
C LYS A 80 -6.73 -30.83 9.00
N LEU A 81 -6.33 -29.77 9.68
CA LEU A 81 -7.08 -29.13 10.76
C LEU A 81 -8.19 -28.19 10.25
N GLY A 82 -8.31 -28.03 8.92
CA GLY A 82 -9.28 -27.16 8.29
C GLY A 82 -8.86 -25.69 8.24
N ILE A 83 -7.56 -25.39 8.39
CA ILE A 83 -7.01 -24.03 8.28
C ILE A 83 -6.48 -23.84 6.85
N GLY A 84 -6.91 -22.76 6.20
CA GLY A 84 -6.43 -22.35 4.90
C GLY A 84 -6.04 -20.87 4.88
N MET A 85 -5.02 -20.52 4.10
CA MET A 85 -4.51 -19.16 4.01
C MET A 85 -4.52 -18.66 2.56
N VAL A 86 -5.06 -17.46 2.38
CA VAL A 86 -4.98 -16.66 1.15
C VAL A 86 -3.93 -15.60 1.39
N HIS A 87 -2.82 -15.70 0.64
CA HIS A 87 -1.64 -14.86 0.83
C HIS A 87 -1.77 -13.52 0.13
N GLN A 88 -1.04 -12.52 0.60
CA GLN A 88 -0.94 -11.18 0.01
C GLN A 88 -0.48 -11.21 -1.45
N HIS A 89 0.49 -12.08 -1.77
CA HIS A 89 0.91 -12.38 -3.14
C HIS A 89 0.36 -13.73 -3.55
N PHE A 90 -0.33 -13.77 -4.68
CA PHE A 90 -0.97 -15.00 -5.15
C PHE A 90 0.05 -16.12 -5.41
N MET A 91 -0.24 -17.29 -4.86
CA MET A 91 0.56 -18.49 -5.03
C MET A 91 0.02 -19.33 -6.20
N LEU A 92 -0.20 -18.69 -7.36
CA LEU A 92 -0.71 -19.30 -8.58
C LEU A 92 0.39 -19.51 -9.61
N VAL A 93 0.29 -20.59 -10.35
CA VAL A 93 1.17 -20.89 -11.50
C VAL A 93 0.52 -20.29 -12.74
N GLU A 94 1.08 -19.23 -13.29
CA GLU A 94 0.50 -18.47 -14.41
C GLU A 94 0.28 -19.32 -15.68
N ALA A 95 1.16 -20.27 -15.95
CA ALA A 95 1.08 -21.15 -17.12
C ALA A 95 -0.05 -22.19 -17.04
N PHE A 96 -0.58 -22.43 -15.84
CA PHE A 96 -1.64 -23.42 -15.59
C PHE A 96 -3.02 -22.80 -15.74
N THR A 97 -4.01 -23.65 -16.02
CA THR A 97 -5.41 -23.28 -15.97
C THR A 97 -5.87 -23.06 -14.52
N VAL A 98 -7.01 -22.39 -14.35
CA VAL A 98 -7.67 -22.21 -13.06
C VAL A 98 -7.90 -23.55 -12.36
N ALA A 99 -8.42 -24.54 -13.09
CA ALA A 99 -8.66 -25.88 -12.54
C ALA A 99 -7.38 -26.57 -12.09
N GLU A 100 -6.31 -26.52 -12.89
CA GLU A 100 -5.00 -27.10 -12.52
C GLU A 100 -4.41 -26.45 -11.26
N ASN A 101 -4.54 -25.12 -11.11
CA ASN A 101 -4.10 -24.43 -9.91
C ASN A 101 -4.88 -24.83 -8.65
N ILE A 102 -6.20 -24.98 -8.75
CA ILE A 102 -7.05 -25.32 -7.61
C ILE A 102 -6.75 -26.73 -7.11
N ILE A 103 -6.62 -27.72 -8.03
CA ILE A 103 -6.41 -29.12 -7.65
C ILE A 103 -4.95 -29.46 -7.32
N LEU A 104 -4.00 -28.59 -7.62
CA LEU A 104 -2.58 -28.81 -7.38
C LEU A 104 -2.30 -29.23 -5.93
N GLY A 105 -1.78 -30.46 -5.74
CA GLY A 105 -1.55 -31.05 -4.42
C GLY A 105 -2.81 -31.63 -3.74
N SER A 106 -3.95 -31.69 -4.47
CA SER A 106 -5.21 -32.37 -4.07
C SER A 106 -5.89 -32.96 -5.29
N GLU A 107 -5.11 -33.62 -6.12
CA GLU A 107 -5.52 -34.11 -7.44
C GLU A 107 -6.60 -35.19 -7.34
N VAL A 108 -7.65 -35.05 -8.13
CA VAL A 108 -8.68 -36.09 -8.32
C VAL A 108 -8.19 -37.06 -9.37
N THR A 109 -8.02 -38.34 -9.00
CA THR A 109 -7.50 -39.36 -9.88
C THR A 109 -8.52 -40.47 -10.14
N LYS A 110 -8.50 -41.05 -11.36
CA LYS A 110 -9.15 -42.30 -11.73
C LYS A 110 -8.35 -43.51 -11.26
N ALA A 111 -8.93 -44.71 -11.45
CA ALA A 111 -8.21 -45.95 -11.28
C ALA A 111 -6.90 -45.93 -12.12
N GLY A 112 -5.78 -46.28 -11.48
CA GLY A 112 -4.46 -46.25 -12.13
C GLY A 112 -3.70 -44.92 -11.98
N GLY A 113 -4.19 -43.96 -11.18
CA GLY A 113 -3.47 -42.69 -10.87
C GLY A 113 -3.56 -41.60 -11.96
N VAL A 114 -4.40 -41.81 -12.98
CA VAL A 114 -4.63 -40.84 -14.06
C VAL A 114 -5.53 -39.72 -13.56
N LEU A 115 -5.13 -38.45 -13.80
CA LEU A 115 -5.86 -37.27 -13.42
C LEU A 115 -7.27 -37.20 -14.05
N ASP A 116 -8.30 -36.95 -13.25
CA ASP A 116 -9.69 -36.77 -13.72
C ASP A 116 -10.09 -35.31 -13.82
N MET A 117 -9.59 -34.60 -14.82
CA MET A 117 -9.88 -33.18 -15.04
C MET A 117 -11.38 -32.89 -15.23
N LYS A 118 -12.14 -33.82 -15.83
CA LYS A 118 -13.59 -33.62 -16.01
C LYS A 118 -14.33 -33.55 -14.67
N LYS A 119 -13.97 -34.46 -13.76
CA LYS A 119 -14.51 -34.46 -12.40
C LYS A 119 -14.05 -33.24 -11.61
N ALA A 120 -12.77 -32.88 -11.69
CA ALA A 120 -12.23 -31.69 -11.04
C ALA A 120 -12.92 -30.40 -11.49
N ILE A 121 -13.08 -30.20 -12.81
CA ILE A 121 -13.79 -29.02 -13.36
C ILE A 121 -15.23 -28.97 -12.84
N LYS A 122 -15.94 -30.09 -12.80
CA LYS A 122 -17.32 -30.14 -12.28
C LYS A 122 -17.39 -29.74 -10.81
N GLU A 123 -16.52 -30.31 -9.96
CA GLU A 123 -16.46 -29.99 -8.53
C GLU A 123 -16.12 -28.53 -8.28
N ILE A 124 -15.18 -27.95 -9.06
CA ILE A 124 -14.79 -26.54 -9.00
C ILE A 124 -15.96 -25.64 -9.42
N THR A 125 -16.68 -25.99 -10.49
CA THR A 125 -17.84 -25.23 -10.95
C THR A 125 -18.94 -25.21 -9.88
N GLU A 126 -19.28 -26.37 -9.31
CA GLU A 126 -20.26 -26.46 -8.21
C GLU A 126 -19.83 -25.62 -6.98
N LEU A 127 -18.54 -25.64 -6.63
CA LEU A 127 -17.99 -24.85 -5.53
C LEU A 127 -18.04 -23.34 -5.84
N SER A 128 -17.68 -22.96 -7.06
CA SER A 128 -17.74 -21.58 -7.57
C SER A 128 -19.15 -21.01 -7.52
N GLU A 129 -20.13 -21.76 -7.99
CA GLU A 129 -21.55 -21.37 -7.94
C GLU A 129 -22.07 -21.24 -6.51
N ARG A 130 -21.72 -22.20 -5.64
CA ARG A 130 -22.15 -22.22 -4.23
C ARG A 130 -21.72 -20.96 -3.48
N TYR A 131 -20.49 -20.47 -3.69
CA TYR A 131 -19.95 -19.33 -2.95
C TYR A 131 -20.01 -18.02 -3.73
N GLY A 132 -20.56 -18.02 -4.95
CA GLY A 132 -20.62 -16.83 -5.80
C GLY A 132 -19.25 -16.37 -6.31
N LEU A 133 -18.28 -17.28 -6.41
CA LEU A 133 -16.90 -17.05 -6.84
C LEU A 133 -16.73 -17.36 -8.33
N ALA A 134 -17.39 -16.62 -9.20
CA ALA A 134 -17.42 -16.91 -10.64
C ALA A 134 -16.00 -16.90 -11.25
N VAL A 135 -15.59 -18.07 -11.81
CA VAL A 135 -14.34 -18.28 -12.55
C VAL A 135 -14.58 -19.22 -13.73
N ASP A 136 -13.76 -19.08 -14.78
CA ASP A 136 -13.70 -20.11 -15.84
C ASP A 136 -12.59 -21.12 -15.50
N PRO A 137 -12.95 -22.38 -15.16
CA PRO A 137 -11.97 -23.41 -14.79
C PRO A 137 -10.96 -23.73 -15.89
N THR A 138 -11.29 -23.40 -17.16
CA THR A 138 -10.44 -23.72 -18.33
C THR A 138 -9.52 -22.58 -18.75
N ALA A 139 -9.76 -21.36 -18.26
CA ALA A 139 -8.93 -20.20 -18.53
C ALA A 139 -7.53 -20.35 -17.91
N LYS A 140 -6.50 -19.86 -18.57
CA LYS A 140 -5.16 -19.76 -17.97
C LYS A 140 -5.09 -18.63 -16.95
N VAL A 141 -4.35 -18.83 -15.89
CA VAL A 141 -4.19 -17.81 -14.83
C VAL A 141 -3.53 -16.54 -15.35
N ALA A 142 -2.61 -16.64 -16.31
CA ALA A 142 -1.99 -15.48 -16.96
C ALA A 142 -2.99 -14.58 -17.71
N ASP A 143 -4.13 -15.10 -18.13
CA ASP A 143 -5.10 -14.39 -18.98
C ASP A 143 -6.29 -13.82 -18.20
N ILE A 144 -6.36 -14.03 -16.87
CA ILE A 144 -7.45 -13.56 -16.03
C ILE A 144 -7.06 -12.33 -15.21
N SER A 145 -8.06 -11.51 -14.84
CA SER A 145 -7.84 -10.31 -14.03
C SER A 145 -7.35 -10.64 -12.61
N VAL A 146 -6.74 -9.66 -11.94
CA VAL A 146 -6.26 -9.78 -10.55
C VAL A 146 -7.40 -10.19 -9.60
N GLY A 147 -8.60 -9.60 -9.74
CA GLY A 147 -9.77 -10.00 -8.96
C GLY A 147 -10.22 -11.44 -9.23
N ALA A 148 -10.07 -11.93 -10.48
CA ALA A 148 -10.34 -13.34 -10.79
C ALA A 148 -9.27 -14.26 -10.16
N GLN A 149 -7.99 -13.88 -10.17
CA GLN A 149 -6.92 -14.63 -9.49
C GLN A 149 -7.18 -14.73 -7.98
N GLN A 150 -7.67 -13.67 -7.36
CA GLN A 150 -8.10 -13.66 -5.96
C GLN A 150 -9.18 -14.71 -5.71
N ARG A 151 -10.22 -14.77 -6.56
CA ARG A 151 -11.29 -15.78 -6.46
C ARG A 151 -10.75 -17.20 -6.61
N VAL A 152 -9.76 -17.41 -7.49
CA VAL A 152 -9.08 -18.71 -7.64
C VAL A 152 -8.34 -19.12 -6.37
N GLU A 153 -7.61 -18.22 -5.70
CA GLU A 153 -6.93 -18.51 -4.42
C GLU A 153 -7.93 -18.88 -3.31
N ILE A 154 -9.08 -18.21 -3.24
CA ILE A 154 -10.14 -18.54 -2.30
C ILE A 154 -10.71 -19.91 -2.61
N LEU A 155 -11.05 -20.18 -3.88
CA LEU A 155 -11.58 -21.48 -4.31
C LEU A 155 -10.61 -22.63 -4.04
N LYS A 156 -9.33 -22.46 -4.31
CA LYS A 156 -8.23 -23.40 -4.00
C LYS A 156 -8.22 -23.76 -2.51
N THR A 157 -8.41 -22.77 -1.65
CA THR A 157 -8.43 -22.95 -0.20
C THR A 157 -9.70 -23.70 0.25
N LEU A 158 -10.86 -23.34 -0.32
CA LEU A 158 -12.15 -24.00 -0.04
C LEU A 158 -12.19 -25.42 -0.58
N TYR A 159 -11.65 -25.67 -1.77
CA TYR A 159 -11.57 -26.99 -2.39
C TYR A 159 -10.79 -28.00 -1.51
N ARG A 160 -9.78 -27.52 -0.79
CA ARG A 160 -9.02 -28.30 0.19
C ARG A 160 -9.75 -28.50 1.53
N GLY A 161 -10.99 -28.03 1.65
CA GLY A 161 -11.85 -28.25 2.81
C GLY A 161 -11.59 -27.30 3.99
N ALA A 162 -11.07 -26.11 3.75
CA ALA A 162 -10.87 -25.14 4.83
C ALA A 162 -12.21 -24.69 5.45
N ASP A 163 -12.24 -24.69 6.81
CA ASP A 163 -13.32 -24.14 7.63
C ASP A 163 -12.91 -22.83 8.28
N ILE A 164 -11.61 -22.62 8.45
CA ILE A 164 -10.98 -21.43 9.02
C ILE A 164 -10.11 -20.83 7.93
N LEU A 165 -10.46 -19.63 7.48
CA LEU A 165 -9.79 -18.95 6.38
C LEU A 165 -9.00 -17.76 6.91
N ILE A 166 -7.72 -17.68 6.58
CA ILE A 166 -6.85 -16.55 6.89
C ILE A 166 -6.68 -15.75 5.60
N PHE A 167 -7.02 -14.46 5.62
CA PHE A 167 -6.80 -13.52 4.53
C PHE A 167 -5.70 -12.53 4.95
N ASP A 168 -4.55 -12.57 4.29
CA ASP A 168 -3.42 -11.67 4.58
C ASP A 168 -3.38 -10.54 3.55
N GLU A 169 -3.81 -9.34 3.95
CA GLU A 169 -3.92 -8.12 3.14
C GLU A 169 -4.57 -8.35 1.75
N PRO A 170 -5.76 -8.95 1.69
CA PRO A 170 -6.31 -9.45 0.43
C PRO A 170 -6.75 -8.35 -0.54
N THR A 171 -6.76 -7.10 -0.13
CA THR A 171 -7.26 -5.95 -0.91
C THR A 171 -6.15 -5.06 -1.47
N ALA A 172 -4.89 -5.41 -1.25
CA ALA A 172 -3.74 -4.55 -1.57
C ALA A 172 -3.63 -4.18 -3.07
N VAL A 173 -4.12 -5.06 -3.96
CA VAL A 173 -4.00 -4.92 -5.42
C VAL A 173 -5.36 -4.84 -6.15
N LEU A 174 -6.46 -4.72 -5.39
CA LEU A 174 -7.82 -4.72 -5.92
C LEU A 174 -8.35 -3.30 -6.16
N THR A 175 -9.21 -3.15 -7.15
CA THR A 175 -9.99 -1.94 -7.38
C THR A 175 -11.09 -1.77 -6.31
N PRO A 176 -11.65 -0.57 -6.08
CA PRO A 176 -12.70 -0.33 -5.09
C PRO A 176 -13.95 -1.22 -5.28
N SER A 177 -14.32 -1.52 -6.54
CA SER A 177 -15.43 -2.42 -6.85
C SER A 177 -15.12 -3.86 -6.47
N GLU A 178 -13.89 -4.34 -6.76
CA GLU A 178 -13.43 -5.69 -6.40
C GLU A 178 -13.29 -5.85 -4.87
N ILE A 179 -12.87 -4.79 -4.15
CA ILE A 179 -12.85 -4.78 -2.68
C ILE A 179 -14.26 -5.00 -2.15
N THR A 180 -15.25 -4.25 -2.65
CA THR A 180 -16.64 -4.40 -2.22
C THR A 180 -17.16 -5.82 -2.48
N GLU A 181 -16.84 -6.41 -3.64
CA GLU A 181 -17.18 -7.78 -3.98
C GLU A 181 -16.54 -8.79 -3.00
N LEU A 182 -15.24 -8.66 -2.73
CA LEU A 182 -14.51 -9.53 -1.80
C LEU A 182 -15.08 -9.48 -0.38
N LEU A 183 -15.40 -8.29 0.12
CA LEU A 183 -16.02 -8.13 1.45
C LEU A 183 -17.40 -8.81 1.53
N ASN A 184 -18.19 -8.78 0.44
CA ASN A 184 -19.46 -9.50 0.36
C ASN A 184 -19.25 -11.02 0.29
N ILE A 185 -18.23 -11.50 -0.41
CA ILE A 185 -17.83 -12.91 -0.43
C ILE A 185 -17.49 -13.39 0.99
N MET A 186 -16.71 -12.64 1.76
CA MET A 186 -16.38 -12.97 3.16
C MET A 186 -17.63 -13.11 4.02
N LYS A 187 -18.60 -12.19 3.90
CA LYS A 187 -19.88 -12.27 4.60
C LYS A 187 -20.67 -13.55 4.22
N THR A 188 -20.63 -13.92 2.94
CA THR A 188 -21.29 -15.13 2.45
C THR A 188 -20.64 -16.40 3.02
N LEU A 189 -19.31 -16.46 3.03
CA LEU A 189 -18.57 -17.58 3.62
C LEU A 189 -18.89 -17.79 5.10
N VAL A 190 -19.00 -16.70 5.86
CA VAL A 190 -19.37 -16.77 7.29
C VAL A 190 -20.81 -17.24 7.47
N LYS A 191 -21.76 -16.81 6.64
CA LYS A 191 -23.13 -17.32 6.64
C LYS A 191 -23.21 -18.82 6.34
N GLU A 192 -22.29 -19.34 5.54
CA GLU A 192 -22.11 -20.77 5.24
C GLU A 192 -21.33 -21.53 6.32
N GLY A 193 -21.06 -20.88 7.48
CA GLY A 193 -20.44 -21.51 8.65
C GLY A 193 -18.93 -21.49 8.69
N LYS A 194 -18.27 -20.79 7.78
CA LYS A 194 -16.81 -20.57 7.83
C LYS A 194 -16.45 -19.53 8.88
N SER A 195 -15.23 -19.58 9.40
CA SER A 195 -14.65 -18.56 10.27
C SER A 195 -13.50 -17.89 9.55
N ILE A 196 -13.35 -16.57 9.70
CA ILE A 196 -12.38 -15.79 8.94
C ILE A 196 -11.48 -15.01 9.89
N ILE A 197 -10.17 -15.04 9.63
CA ILE A 197 -9.18 -14.12 10.20
C ILE A 197 -8.76 -13.18 9.07
N LEU A 198 -9.07 -11.89 9.22
CA LEU A 198 -8.74 -10.86 8.25
C LEU A 198 -7.56 -10.03 8.75
N ILE A 199 -6.42 -10.08 8.06
CA ILE A 199 -5.28 -9.21 8.33
C ILE A 199 -5.37 -8.03 7.37
N THR A 200 -5.50 -6.83 7.90
CA THR A 200 -5.45 -5.58 7.13
C THR A 200 -5.06 -4.42 8.04
N HIS A 201 -4.54 -3.37 7.46
CA HIS A 201 -4.31 -2.09 8.13
C HIS A 201 -5.36 -1.03 7.74
N LYS A 202 -6.32 -1.38 6.87
CA LYS A 202 -7.38 -0.50 6.38
C LYS A 202 -8.61 -0.57 7.29
N LEU A 203 -8.81 0.47 8.08
CA LEU A 203 -9.85 0.53 9.11
C LEU A 203 -11.27 0.43 8.53
N ASP A 204 -11.51 1.01 7.36
CA ASP A 204 -12.83 0.98 6.71
C ASP A 204 -13.21 -0.44 6.29
N GLU A 205 -12.25 -1.27 5.85
CA GLU A 205 -12.49 -2.67 5.52
C GLU A 205 -12.88 -3.48 6.78
N ILE A 206 -12.15 -3.27 7.88
CA ILE A 206 -12.44 -3.90 9.18
C ILE A 206 -13.86 -3.56 9.63
N ARG A 207 -14.22 -2.28 9.59
CA ARG A 207 -15.56 -1.82 9.97
C ARG A 207 -16.69 -2.37 9.09
N ALA A 208 -16.39 -2.59 7.81
CA ALA A 208 -17.37 -3.07 6.86
C ALA A 208 -17.77 -4.53 7.07
N VAL A 209 -16.88 -5.38 7.62
CA VAL A 209 -17.11 -6.82 7.63
C VAL A 209 -16.82 -7.52 8.95
N SER A 210 -15.98 -6.97 9.82
CA SER A 210 -15.51 -7.68 11.01
C SER A 210 -16.49 -7.60 12.19
N ASP A 211 -16.56 -8.65 12.98
CA ASP A 211 -17.31 -8.69 14.24
C ASP A 211 -16.45 -8.18 15.39
N ARG A 212 -15.20 -8.65 15.44
CA ARG A 212 -14.20 -8.30 16.47
C ARG A 212 -12.87 -7.99 15.82
N VAL A 213 -12.05 -7.23 16.53
CA VAL A 213 -10.69 -6.91 16.11
C VAL A 213 -9.71 -7.07 17.28
N THR A 214 -8.62 -7.79 17.05
CA THR A 214 -7.47 -7.81 17.95
C THR A 214 -6.39 -6.89 17.40
N VAL A 215 -5.94 -5.95 18.21
CA VAL A 215 -4.87 -5.01 17.84
C VAL A 215 -3.54 -5.54 18.32
N ILE A 216 -2.57 -5.66 17.37
CA ILE A 216 -1.19 -6.03 17.67
C ILE A 216 -0.29 -4.82 17.44
N ARG A 217 0.56 -4.53 18.42
CA ARG A 217 1.55 -3.46 18.34
C ARG A 217 2.87 -3.91 18.93
N ARG A 218 3.96 -3.80 18.14
CA ARG A 218 5.34 -4.15 18.53
C ARG A 218 5.44 -5.57 19.13
N GLY A 219 4.79 -6.52 18.47
CA GLY A 219 4.81 -7.92 18.86
C GLY A 219 3.90 -8.30 20.03
N LYS A 220 3.07 -7.38 20.56
CA LYS A 220 2.16 -7.64 21.69
C LYS A 220 0.71 -7.43 21.29
N SER A 221 -0.20 -8.26 21.82
CA SER A 221 -1.63 -7.98 21.76
C SER A 221 -1.97 -6.85 22.73
N ILE A 222 -2.61 -5.79 22.21
CA ILE A 222 -2.99 -4.61 22.99
C ILE A 222 -4.36 -4.83 23.60
N ASP A 223 -5.37 -5.07 22.75
CA ASP A 223 -6.74 -5.36 23.18
C ASP A 223 -7.51 -6.10 22.06
N THR A 224 -8.64 -6.67 22.44
CA THR A 224 -9.62 -7.28 21.52
C THR A 224 -10.98 -6.63 21.74
N VAL A 225 -11.46 -5.87 20.78
CA VAL A 225 -12.71 -5.11 20.88
C VAL A 225 -13.74 -5.56 19.84
N THR A 226 -15.04 -5.30 20.12
CA THR A 226 -16.10 -5.44 19.13
C THR A 226 -16.17 -4.21 18.23
N ILE A 227 -16.43 -4.40 16.96
CA ILE A 227 -16.46 -3.29 15.99
C ILE A 227 -17.59 -2.31 16.23
N GLU A 228 -18.75 -2.77 16.73
CA GLU A 228 -19.90 -1.89 17.04
C GLU A 228 -19.57 -0.79 18.05
N GLY A 229 -18.64 -1.04 18.99
CA GLY A 229 -18.27 -0.09 20.05
C GLY A 229 -17.03 0.75 19.76
N ALA A 230 -16.30 0.51 18.65
CA ALA A 230 -15.03 1.16 18.35
C ALA A 230 -15.14 2.13 17.17
N THR A 231 -14.55 3.31 17.27
CA THR A 231 -14.39 4.26 16.16
C THR A 231 -13.08 4.00 15.41
N ASN A 232 -12.92 4.55 14.19
CA ASN A 232 -11.64 4.50 13.48
C ASN A 232 -10.52 5.17 14.28
N ALA A 233 -10.85 6.22 15.04
CA ALA A 233 -9.88 6.91 15.90
C ALA A 233 -9.40 6.01 17.05
N ASP A 234 -10.32 5.29 17.71
CA ASP A 234 -9.95 4.35 18.79
C ASP A 234 -9.04 3.22 18.27
N LEU A 235 -9.39 2.64 17.12
CA LEU A 235 -8.59 1.58 16.50
C LEU A 235 -7.21 2.08 16.07
N ALA A 236 -7.13 3.28 15.50
CA ALA A 236 -5.87 3.89 15.13
C ALA A 236 -5.01 4.21 16.36
N GLU A 237 -5.60 4.75 17.44
CA GLU A 237 -4.90 5.02 18.69
C GLU A 237 -4.32 3.75 19.31
N MET A 238 -5.08 2.66 19.35
CA MET A 238 -4.59 1.35 19.83
C MET A 238 -3.42 0.85 18.96
N MET A 239 -3.51 1.05 17.63
CA MET A 239 -2.51 0.58 16.67
C MET A 239 -1.19 1.34 16.78
N VAL A 240 -1.24 2.67 16.85
CA VAL A 240 -0.06 3.56 16.85
C VAL A 240 0.43 3.84 18.28
N GLY A 241 -0.49 3.95 19.26
CA GLY A 241 -0.21 4.17 20.68
C GLY A 241 -0.28 5.62 21.14
N HIS A 242 -0.77 6.50 20.29
CA HIS A 242 -1.14 7.88 20.59
C HIS A 242 -2.32 8.28 19.73
N GLN A 243 -3.01 9.36 20.11
CA GLN A 243 -4.11 9.88 19.29
C GLN A 243 -3.62 10.20 17.88
N VAL A 244 -4.32 9.66 16.89
CA VAL A 244 -4.05 9.91 15.48
C VAL A 244 -5.12 10.84 14.93
N SER A 245 -4.69 11.95 14.35
CA SER A 245 -5.58 12.80 13.57
C SER A 245 -5.56 12.36 12.11
N PHE A 246 -6.69 11.87 11.60
CA PHE A 246 -6.83 11.58 10.17
C PHE A 246 -6.91 12.86 9.34
N LYS A 247 -7.25 13.99 9.96
CA LYS A 247 -7.23 15.31 9.34
C LYS A 247 -5.93 16.00 9.72
N THR A 248 -5.12 16.34 8.73
CA THR A 248 -3.84 17.00 8.98
C THR A 248 -4.09 18.49 9.24
N GLU A 249 -3.68 18.97 10.42
CA GLU A 249 -3.72 20.39 10.70
C GLU A 249 -2.74 21.12 9.79
N LYS A 250 -3.26 22.07 9.03
CA LYS A 250 -2.45 22.95 8.17
C LYS A 250 -2.89 24.41 8.38
N ILE A 251 -1.91 25.29 8.42
CA ILE A 251 -2.17 26.75 8.42
C ILE A 251 -2.68 27.17 7.04
N PRO A 252 -3.42 28.26 6.89
CA PRO A 252 -3.78 28.80 5.59
C PRO A 252 -2.54 28.99 4.71
N SER A 253 -2.61 28.58 3.45
CA SER A 253 -1.53 28.76 2.49
C SER A 253 -1.29 30.24 2.20
N ASN A 254 -0.04 30.58 1.89
CA ASN A 254 0.38 31.91 1.49
C ASN A 254 1.13 31.83 0.16
N PRO A 255 0.43 31.60 -0.97
CA PRO A 255 1.07 31.46 -2.27
C PRO A 255 1.78 32.76 -2.69
N LYS A 256 3.03 32.60 -3.13
CA LYS A 256 3.89 33.71 -3.58
C LYS A 256 4.12 33.62 -5.10
N GLU A 257 5.38 33.78 -5.53
CA GLU A 257 5.80 33.69 -6.93
C GLU A 257 5.59 32.29 -7.52
N VAL A 258 5.45 32.24 -8.84
CA VAL A 258 5.37 30.99 -9.60
C VAL A 258 6.76 30.34 -9.64
N VAL A 259 6.88 29.13 -9.09
CA VAL A 259 8.10 28.33 -9.12
C VAL A 259 8.13 27.40 -10.32
N LEU A 260 7.01 26.73 -10.63
CA LEU A 260 6.86 25.89 -11.82
C LEU A 260 5.78 26.46 -12.70
N SER A 261 6.08 26.61 -14.00
CA SER A 261 5.05 26.93 -15.02
C SER A 261 5.15 25.94 -16.17
N ILE A 262 4.01 25.34 -16.49
CA ILE A 262 3.83 24.40 -17.58
C ILE A 262 2.88 25.03 -18.60
N LYS A 263 3.25 25.04 -19.87
CA LYS A 263 2.45 25.65 -20.95
C LYS A 263 2.30 24.70 -22.13
N ASP A 264 1.05 24.39 -22.48
CA ASP A 264 0.64 23.61 -23.65
C ASP A 264 1.44 22.29 -23.80
N LEU A 265 1.72 21.64 -22.67
CA LEU A 265 2.59 20.48 -22.58
C LEU A 265 1.98 19.27 -23.26
N VAL A 266 2.75 18.62 -24.14
CA VAL A 266 2.42 17.33 -24.74
C VAL A 266 3.57 16.35 -24.44
N VAL A 267 3.21 15.22 -23.85
CA VAL A 267 4.15 14.13 -23.52
C VAL A 267 3.58 12.82 -24.02
N ASN A 268 4.40 12.02 -24.68
CA ASN A 268 3.99 10.71 -25.16
C ASN A 268 4.32 9.61 -24.15
N GLU A 269 3.48 8.58 -24.06
CA GLU A 269 3.82 7.32 -23.43
C GLU A 269 4.84 6.52 -24.26
N ASN A 270 5.27 5.34 -23.76
CA ASN A 270 6.30 4.50 -24.40
C ASN A 270 5.91 4.00 -25.81
N ARG A 271 4.61 3.87 -26.10
CA ARG A 271 4.06 3.50 -27.43
C ARG A 271 3.94 4.66 -28.40
N GLY A 272 4.35 5.87 -28.00
CA GLY A 272 4.30 7.06 -28.84
C GLY A 272 2.93 7.76 -28.86
N ILE A 273 1.95 7.31 -28.08
CA ILE A 273 0.63 7.93 -27.96
C ILE A 273 0.71 9.09 -26.95
N PRO A 274 0.07 10.25 -27.19
CA PRO A 274 0.04 11.34 -26.22
C PRO A 274 -0.68 10.94 -24.92
N ALA A 275 0.06 10.90 -23.81
CA ALA A 275 -0.46 10.67 -22.48
C ALA A 275 -0.77 11.99 -21.76
N VAL A 276 -0.02 13.06 -22.05
CA VAL A 276 -0.32 14.43 -21.62
C VAL A 276 -0.65 15.24 -22.87
N LYS A 277 -1.77 15.98 -22.84
CA LYS A 277 -2.38 16.64 -24.01
C LYS A 277 -2.67 18.11 -23.72
N ASN A 278 -1.81 19.03 -24.23
CA ASN A 278 -1.94 20.49 -24.09
C ASN A 278 -2.19 20.94 -22.63
N LEU A 279 -1.47 20.32 -21.68
CA LEU A 279 -1.63 20.60 -20.26
C LEU A 279 -0.90 21.90 -19.88
N SER A 280 -1.60 22.80 -19.20
CA SER A 280 -1.03 24.03 -18.64
C SER A 280 -1.33 24.10 -17.15
N LEU A 281 -0.29 24.43 -16.33
CA LEU A 281 -0.39 24.45 -14.88
C LEU A 281 0.71 25.32 -14.28
N ASP A 282 0.35 26.19 -13.34
CA ASP A 282 1.31 26.95 -12.52
C ASP A 282 1.27 26.47 -11.07
N VAL A 283 2.45 26.33 -10.48
CA VAL A 283 2.63 25.99 -9.04
C VAL A 283 3.45 27.08 -8.37
N ARG A 284 2.95 27.59 -7.25
CA ARG A 284 3.52 28.73 -6.52
C ARG A 284 4.29 28.30 -5.29
N ALA A 285 5.25 29.11 -4.88
CA ALA A 285 5.90 28.98 -3.60
C ALA A 285 4.87 29.10 -2.45
N GLY A 286 4.96 28.25 -1.44
CA GLY A 286 4.05 28.25 -0.30
C GLY A 286 2.66 27.65 -0.58
N GLU A 287 2.50 26.85 -1.65
CA GLU A 287 1.28 26.08 -1.90
C GLU A 287 1.57 24.60 -2.16
N ILE A 288 0.59 23.77 -1.83
CA ILE A 288 0.49 22.39 -2.29
C ILE A 288 -0.59 22.32 -3.35
N ILE A 289 -0.21 21.92 -4.59
CA ILE A 289 -1.18 21.54 -5.61
C ILE A 289 -1.31 20.02 -5.65
N GLY A 290 -2.53 19.52 -5.41
CA GLY A 290 -2.86 18.10 -5.56
C GLY A 290 -3.24 17.78 -6.99
N ILE A 291 -2.73 16.69 -7.55
CA ILE A 291 -3.15 16.18 -8.86
C ILE A 291 -4.00 14.93 -8.62
N ALA A 292 -5.31 15.08 -8.82
CA ALA A 292 -6.28 14.00 -8.73
C ALA A 292 -6.55 13.40 -10.11
N GLY A 293 -6.64 12.07 -10.21
CA GLY A 293 -6.95 11.37 -11.46
C GLY A 293 -6.87 9.86 -11.27
N ILE A 294 -7.46 9.10 -12.20
CA ILE A 294 -7.35 7.64 -12.26
C ILE A 294 -5.99 7.28 -12.86
N ASP A 295 -5.41 6.17 -12.44
CA ASP A 295 -4.15 5.67 -13.00
C ASP A 295 -4.23 5.55 -14.53
N GLY A 296 -3.14 5.94 -15.21
CA GLY A 296 -3.07 5.97 -16.67
C GLY A 296 -3.61 7.24 -17.33
N ASN A 297 -4.04 8.25 -16.57
CA ASN A 297 -4.50 9.53 -17.13
C ASN A 297 -3.36 10.56 -17.39
N GLY A 298 -2.08 10.14 -17.34
CA GLY A 298 -0.94 10.99 -17.70
C GLY A 298 -0.20 11.61 -16.52
N GLN A 299 -0.56 11.29 -15.26
CA GLN A 299 0.12 11.80 -14.06
C GLN A 299 1.60 11.38 -14.02
N THR A 300 1.87 10.11 -14.28
CA THR A 300 3.23 9.56 -14.31
C THR A 300 4.08 10.23 -15.39
N GLU A 301 3.54 10.40 -16.60
CA GLU A 301 4.23 11.05 -17.71
C GLU A 301 4.49 12.54 -17.42
N LEU A 302 3.54 13.22 -16.76
CA LEU A 302 3.70 14.60 -16.32
C LEU A 302 4.87 14.73 -15.33
N VAL A 303 4.90 13.91 -14.28
CA VAL A 303 5.97 13.89 -13.28
C VAL A 303 7.31 13.57 -13.93
N GLN A 304 7.36 12.56 -14.80
CA GLN A 304 8.58 12.19 -15.52
C GLN A 304 9.08 13.30 -16.46
N ALA A 305 8.19 14.08 -17.05
CA ALA A 305 8.57 15.23 -17.88
C ALA A 305 9.18 16.36 -17.03
N ILE A 306 8.58 16.69 -15.88
CA ILE A 306 9.09 17.73 -14.98
C ILE A 306 10.45 17.33 -14.40
N THR A 307 10.67 16.05 -14.13
CA THR A 307 11.94 15.53 -13.58
C THR A 307 12.99 15.21 -14.64
N GLY A 308 12.67 15.37 -15.93
CA GLY A 308 13.58 15.08 -17.05
C GLY A 308 13.80 13.60 -17.32
N LEU A 309 12.99 12.72 -16.74
CA LEU A 309 13.00 11.26 -17.00
C LEU A 309 12.30 10.91 -18.31
N ARG A 310 11.49 11.83 -18.85
CA ARG A 310 10.76 11.66 -20.13
C ARG A 310 10.88 12.90 -20.99
N LYS A 311 11.05 12.70 -22.31
CA LYS A 311 11.16 13.79 -23.27
C LYS A 311 9.80 14.43 -23.52
N VAL A 312 9.79 15.77 -23.54
CA VAL A 312 8.65 16.59 -23.95
C VAL A 312 8.52 16.56 -25.48
N LYS A 313 7.29 16.37 -26.00
CA LYS A 313 7.01 16.39 -27.44
C LYS A 313 6.81 17.84 -27.93
N SER A 314 6.05 18.64 -27.19
CA SER A 314 5.78 20.06 -27.45
C SER A 314 5.34 20.75 -26.16
N GLY A 315 5.33 22.09 -26.18
CA GLY A 315 5.07 22.92 -25.01
C GLY A 315 6.36 23.26 -24.28
N ASP A 316 6.23 23.88 -23.11
CA ASP A 316 7.38 24.27 -22.30
C ASP A 316 7.13 24.00 -20.81
N ILE A 317 8.20 23.71 -20.09
CA ILE A 317 8.22 23.60 -18.64
C ILE A 317 9.33 24.53 -18.15
N THR A 318 8.97 25.49 -17.29
CA THR A 318 9.95 26.40 -16.69
C THR A 318 9.94 26.27 -15.18
N ILE A 319 11.14 26.28 -14.59
CA ILE A 319 11.36 26.33 -13.13
C ILE A 319 12.06 27.66 -12.83
N LYS A 320 11.41 28.51 -12.01
CA LYS A 320 11.86 29.88 -11.72
C LYS A 320 12.14 30.69 -13.02
N GLY A 321 11.34 30.47 -14.05
CA GLY A 321 11.46 31.14 -15.36
C GLY A 321 12.49 30.56 -16.30
N GLU A 322 13.27 29.55 -15.90
CA GLU A 322 14.24 28.86 -16.75
C GLU A 322 13.67 27.58 -17.32
N SER A 323 13.67 27.42 -18.67
CA SER A 323 13.16 26.23 -19.35
C SER A 323 14.02 25.00 -19.07
N ILE A 324 13.37 23.85 -18.83
CA ILE A 324 14.03 22.59 -18.51
C ILE A 324 13.97 21.55 -19.63
N ILE A 325 13.27 21.81 -20.74
CA ILE A 325 12.99 20.78 -21.79
C ILE A 325 14.25 20.21 -22.46
N HIS A 326 15.38 20.92 -22.38
CA HIS A 326 16.69 20.48 -22.91
C HIS A 326 17.69 20.11 -21.82
N LYS A 327 17.29 20.14 -20.54
CA LYS A 327 18.16 19.81 -19.42
C LYS A 327 18.19 18.33 -19.14
N THR A 328 19.32 17.85 -18.65
CA THR A 328 19.44 16.47 -18.10
C THR A 328 18.78 16.40 -16.73
N THR A 329 18.37 15.20 -16.31
CA THR A 329 17.81 14.93 -14.97
C THR A 329 18.71 15.52 -13.86
N ARG A 330 20.05 15.39 -13.97
CA ARG A 330 20.99 15.97 -13.00
C ARG A 330 20.90 17.50 -12.95
N GLN A 331 20.87 18.17 -14.10
CA GLN A 331 20.73 19.63 -14.15
C GLN A 331 19.41 20.09 -13.53
N ILE A 332 18.30 19.37 -13.78
CA ILE A 332 17.00 19.67 -13.16
C ILE A 332 17.07 19.48 -11.66
N THR A 333 17.64 18.38 -11.20
CA THR A 333 17.86 18.10 -9.78
C THR A 333 18.70 19.21 -9.11
N GLU A 334 19.70 19.76 -9.81
CA GLU A 334 20.55 20.85 -9.33
C GLU A 334 19.85 22.22 -9.35
N MET A 335 18.71 22.35 -10.03
CA MET A 335 17.82 23.52 -9.94
C MET A 335 16.91 23.46 -8.69
N SER A 336 17.28 22.72 -7.67
CA SER A 336 16.53 22.55 -6.41
C SER A 336 15.16 21.88 -6.60
N VAL A 337 15.12 20.86 -7.46
CA VAL A 337 13.95 19.99 -7.60
C VAL A 337 14.15 18.73 -6.77
N GLY A 338 13.23 18.45 -5.84
CA GLY A 338 13.14 17.20 -5.10
C GLY A 338 12.04 16.32 -5.70
N HIS A 339 12.27 15.00 -5.74
CA HIS A 339 11.30 14.05 -6.27
C HIS A 339 11.21 12.81 -5.41
N ILE A 340 10.05 12.60 -4.81
CA ILE A 340 9.66 11.38 -4.11
C ILE A 340 8.85 10.55 -5.10
N PRO A 341 9.39 9.43 -5.63
CA PRO A 341 8.75 8.67 -6.69
C PRO A 341 7.59 7.80 -6.18
N GLU A 342 6.73 7.37 -7.09
CA GLU A 342 5.60 6.49 -6.83
C GLU A 342 6.05 5.10 -6.34
N ASP A 343 7.03 4.51 -7.03
CA ASP A 343 7.59 3.21 -6.66
C ASP A 343 8.97 3.40 -6.02
N ARG A 344 9.01 3.30 -4.69
CA ARG A 344 10.24 3.44 -3.91
C ARG A 344 11.27 2.36 -4.19
N HIS A 345 10.85 1.16 -4.61
CA HIS A 345 11.77 0.05 -4.88
C HIS A 345 12.40 0.14 -6.26
N ARG A 346 11.65 0.64 -7.24
CA ARG A 346 12.13 0.78 -8.62
C ARG A 346 12.91 2.08 -8.84
N ASP A 347 12.38 3.18 -8.32
CA ASP A 347 12.85 4.52 -8.66
C ASP A 347 13.35 5.32 -7.44
N GLY A 348 13.06 4.86 -6.21
CA GLY A 348 13.36 5.60 -4.99
C GLY A 348 14.64 5.17 -4.28
N MET A 349 14.96 3.88 -4.26
CA MET A 349 16.04 3.33 -3.44
C MET A 349 16.72 2.15 -4.15
N VAL A 350 18.01 1.99 -3.92
CA VAL A 350 18.76 0.80 -4.35
C VAL A 350 18.82 -0.14 -3.15
N LEU A 351 18.06 -1.24 -3.20
CA LEU A 351 17.81 -2.11 -2.04
C LEU A 351 19.08 -2.77 -1.49
N GLU A 352 20.04 -3.08 -2.35
CA GLU A 352 21.31 -3.72 -2.00
C GLU A 352 22.34 -2.75 -1.39
N MET A 353 22.18 -1.45 -1.63
CA MET A 353 23.03 -0.40 -1.04
C MET A 353 22.65 -0.14 0.40
N THR A 354 23.62 0.32 1.20
CA THR A 354 23.36 0.73 2.58
C THR A 354 22.41 1.92 2.64
N VAL A 355 21.76 2.13 3.78
CA VAL A 355 20.91 3.31 4.02
C VAL A 355 21.72 4.60 3.82
N ALA A 356 22.99 4.62 4.27
CA ALA A 356 23.89 5.77 4.09
C ALA A 356 24.18 6.07 2.62
N GLU A 357 24.44 5.06 1.81
CA GLU A 357 24.67 5.23 0.37
C GLU A 357 23.40 5.70 -0.34
N ASN A 358 22.23 5.17 0.02
CA ASN A 358 20.93 5.60 -0.51
C ASN A 358 20.64 7.08 -0.17
N ILE A 359 20.94 7.53 1.04
CA ILE A 359 20.79 8.93 1.44
C ILE A 359 21.74 9.84 0.64
N ALA A 360 22.97 9.42 0.41
CA ALA A 360 23.95 10.19 -0.35
C ALA A 360 23.76 10.11 -1.88
N LEU A 361 22.86 9.27 -2.40
CA LEU A 361 22.76 8.89 -3.82
C LEU A 361 22.70 10.06 -4.80
N GLN A 362 22.07 11.18 -4.42
CA GLN A 362 21.96 12.37 -5.26
C GLN A 362 23.02 13.45 -4.98
N THR A 363 23.82 13.27 -3.92
CA THR A 363 24.79 14.27 -3.47
C THR A 363 26.21 13.71 -3.36
N TYR A 364 26.42 12.41 -3.65
CA TYR A 364 27.69 11.71 -3.47
C TYR A 364 28.89 12.41 -4.15
N TYR A 365 28.68 13.09 -5.28
CA TYR A 365 29.68 13.75 -6.09
C TYR A 365 30.02 15.19 -5.63
N LYS A 366 29.20 15.73 -4.70
CA LYS A 366 29.38 17.09 -4.16
C LYS A 366 30.25 17.08 -2.90
N GLU A 367 30.96 18.18 -2.64
CA GLU A 367 31.55 18.40 -1.32
C GLU A 367 30.41 18.59 -0.28
N PRO A 368 30.58 18.10 0.94
CA PRO A 368 31.74 17.41 1.50
C PRO A 368 31.77 15.88 1.30
N ASN A 369 30.73 15.28 0.63
CA ASN A 369 30.61 13.84 0.43
C ASN A 369 31.72 13.26 -0.46
N SER A 370 32.26 14.07 -1.38
CA SER A 370 33.34 13.69 -2.26
C SER A 370 34.32 14.85 -2.45
N LYS A 371 35.62 14.52 -2.50
CA LYS A 371 36.65 15.46 -2.87
C LYS A 371 37.59 14.82 -3.90
N ASN A 372 37.78 15.50 -5.05
CA ASN A 372 38.60 14.99 -6.17
C ASN A 372 38.17 13.59 -6.65
N GLY A 373 36.87 13.27 -6.61
CA GLY A 373 36.34 11.96 -7.01
C GLY A 373 36.48 10.85 -5.97
N ILE A 374 36.98 11.13 -4.79
CA ILE A 374 37.12 10.16 -3.69
C ILE A 374 36.01 10.43 -2.68
N LEU A 375 35.19 9.40 -2.41
CA LEU A 375 34.07 9.45 -1.45
C LEU A 375 34.58 9.48 -0.01
N ASN A 376 33.98 10.31 0.82
CA ASN A 376 34.21 10.36 2.26
C ASN A 376 33.12 9.65 3.04
N TYR A 377 33.24 8.34 3.21
CA TYR A 377 32.24 7.52 3.91
C TYR A 377 32.03 7.95 5.37
N ASN A 378 33.04 8.54 6.04
CA ASN A 378 32.83 9.04 7.41
C ASN A 378 31.79 10.17 7.44
N ILE A 379 31.85 11.09 6.48
CA ILE A 379 30.89 12.18 6.35
C ILE A 379 29.54 11.64 5.92
N ILE A 380 29.49 10.77 4.90
CA ILE A 380 28.25 10.14 4.39
C ILE A 380 27.53 9.41 5.53
N ASN A 381 28.23 8.55 6.28
CA ASN A 381 27.65 7.78 7.38
C ASN A 381 27.21 8.68 8.54
N ALA A 382 27.99 9.72 8.88
CA ALA A 382 27.61 10.68 9.93
C ALA A 382 26.30 11.42 9.55
N LYS A 383 26.21 11.90 8.31
CA LYS A 383 25.02 12.58 7.80
C LYS A 383 23.80 11.64 7.75
N ALA A 384 24.01 10.40 7.34
CA ALA A 384 22.94 9.41 7.34
C ALA A 384 22.38 9.15 8.75
N ARG A 385 23.23 9.01 9.77
CA ARG A 385 22.80 8.88 11.16
C ARG A 385 21.98 10.07 11.65
N GLU A 386 22.42 11.29 11.29
CA GLU A 386 21.67 12.53 11.60
C GLU A 386 20.28 12.50 10.99
N LEU A 387 20.16 12.23 9.68
CA LEU A 387 18.91 12.20 8.96
C LEU A 387 18.01 11.05 9.39
N MET A 388 18.57 9.86 9.66
CA MET A 388 17.79 8.76 10.23
C MET A 388 17.14 9.15 11.55
N LYS A 389 17.83 9.88 12.41
CA LYS A 389 17.30 10.38 13.68
C LYS A 389 16.25 11.46 13.46
N GLU A 390 16.54 12.45 12.60
CA GLU A 390 15.63 13.57 12.33
C GLU A 390 14.31 13.11 11.70
N PHE A 391 14.38 12.15 10.77
CA PHE A 391 13.23 11.66 10.03
C PHE A 391 12.61 10.39 10.63
N ASP A 392 13.01 9.99 11.85
CA ASP A 392 12.54 8.78 12.54
C ASP A 392 12.63 7.53 11.64
N VAL A 393 13.73 7.38 10.90
CA VAL A 393 14.04 6.18 10.12
C VAL A 393 14.55 5.11 11.07
N ARG A 394 13.74 4.09 11.34
CA ARG A 394 14.05 3.03 12.30
C ARG A 394 14.66 1.83 11.57
N GLY A 395 15.81 1.39 12.06
CA GLY A 395 16.57 0.25 11.54
C GLY A 395 17.78 -0.03 12.42
N ALA A 396 18.55 -1.07 12.08
CA ALA A 396 19.77 -1.44 12.85
C ALA A 396 20.97 -0.51 12.59
N GLY A 397 20.75 0.63 11.95
CA GLY A 397 21.76 1.67 11.68
C GLY A 397 21.90 2.01 10.21
N GLU A 398 22.81 2.93 9.91
CA GLU A 398 23.02 3.48 8.56
C GLU A 398 23.74 2.51 7.60
N LEU A 399 24.35 1.45 8.14
CA LEU A 399 25.16 0.50 7.36
C LEU A 399 24.38 -0.74 6.90
N ILE A 400 23.11 -0.92 7.33
CA ILE A 400 22.28 -2.02 6.83
C ILE A 400 21.86 -1.73 5.39
N ALA A 401 21.54 -2.78 4.64
CA ALA A 401 20.99 -2.64 3.29
C ALA A 401 19.62 -1.95 3.34
N GLY A 402 19.32 -1.10 2.35
CA GLY A 402 18.02 -0.41 2.24
C GLY A 402 16.84 -1.37 2.21
N GLY A 403 17.03 -2.56 1.64
CA GLY A 403 16.04 -3.62 1.59
C GLY A 403 15.66 -4.23 2.95
N GLU A 404 16.48 -4.06 3.98
CA GLU A 404 16.21 -4.53 5.33
C GLU A 404 15.26 -3.61 6.13
N LEU A 405 15.05 -2.39 5.64
CA LEU A 405 14.09 -1.45 6.23
C LEU A 405 12.65 -1.87 5.92
N SER A 406 11.73 -1.64 6.86
CA SER A 406 10.30 -1.71 6.55
C SER A 406 9.90 -0.66 5.51
N GLY A 407 8.81 -0.90 4.76
CA GLY A 407 8.35 0.02 3.71
C GLY A 407 8.15 1.46 4.19
N GLY A 408 7.63 1.66 5.41
CA GLY A 408 7.50 2.98 6.02
C GLY A 408 8.86 3.65 6.28
N ASN A 409 9.86 2.90 6.75
CA ASN A 409 11.20 3.43 6.99
C ASN A 409 11.97 3.67 5.68
N GLN A 410 11.76 2.86 4.65
CA GLN A 410 12.26 3.11 3.30
C GLN A 410 11.74 4.44 2.76
N GLN A 411 10.43 4.67 2.87
CA GLN A 411 9.80 5.91 2.42
C GLN A 411 10.32 7.12 3.20
N LYS A 412 10.48 7.01 4.52
CA LYS A 412 11.08 8.05 5.36
C LYS A 412 12.53 8.36 4.94
N ALA A 413 13.32 7.35 4.58
CA ALA A 413 14.69 7.53 4.10
C ALA A 413 14.73 8.26 2.75
N VAL A 414 13.84 7.93 1.81
CA VAL A 414 13.71 8.64 0.53
C VAL A 414 13.31 10.10 0.76
N ILE A 415 12.30 10.34 1.62
CA ILE A 415 11.85 11.69 1.98
C ILE A 415 12.97 12.49 2.64
N ALA A 416 13.73 11.88 3.57
CA ALA A 416 14.87 12.51 4.23
C ALA A 416 15.92 12.97 3.22
N ARG A 417 16.27 12.12 2.26
CA ARG A 417 17.20 12.45 1.18
C ARG A 417 16.73 13.63 0.34
N GLU A 418 15.46 13.65 -0.05
CA GLU A 418 14.94 14.70 -0.92
C GLU A 418 14.76 16.03 -0.18
N ILE A 419 14.29 16.02 1.06
CA ILE A 419 14.09 17.24 1.87
C ILE A 419 15.42 17.82 2.37
N ASP A 420 16.43 17.00 2.71
CA ASP A 420 17.75 17.48 3.14
C ASP A 420 18.46 18.34 2.09
N ARG A 421 18.11 18.19 0.83
CA ARG A 421 18.62 18.98 -0.29
C ARG A 421 17.99 20.38 -0.37
N ASP A 422 17.03 20.70 0.51
CA ASP A 422 16.30 21.95 0.56
C ASP A 422 15.67 22.35 -0.80
N PRO A 423 14.79 21.51 -1.38
CA PRO A 423 14.22 21.77 -2.70
C PRO A 423 13.31 22.99 -2.70
N GLU A 424 13.32 23.77 -3.79
CA GLU A 424 12.37 24.85 -4.04
C GLU A 424 11.06 24.33 -4.62
N LEU A 425 11.15 23.24 -5.40
CA LEU A 425 10.03 22.47 -5.91
C LEU A 425 10.14 21.02 -5.43
N LEU A 426 9.16 20.58 -4.66
CA LEU A 426 9.06 19.19 -4.19
C LEU A 426 7.91 18.49 -4.90
N ILE A 427 8.22 17.44 -5.66
CA ILE A 427 7.24 16.60 -6.35
C ILE A 427 7.10 15.30 -5.55
N VAL A 428 5.88 14.96 -5.18
CA VAL A 428 5.59 13.84 -4.29
C VAL A 428 4.53 12.97 -4.95
N SER A 429 4.93 11.77 -5.37
CA SER A 429 4.04 10.83 -6.03
C SER A 429 3.71 9.66 -5.09
N GLN A 430 2.41 9.43 -4.83
CA GLN A 430 1.89 8.35 -4.00
C GLN A 430 2.62 8.21 -2.64
N PRO A 431 2.79 9.30 -1.85
CA PRO A 431 3.70 9.32 -0.70
C PRO A 431 3.36 8.30 0.39
N THR A 432 2.09 7.91 0.49
CA THR A 432 1.60 7.06 1.58
C THR A 432 1.20 5.66 1.13
N ARG A 433 1.38 5.33 -0.15
CA ARG A 433 0.96 4.04 -0.72
C ARG A 433 1.61 2.84 -0.02
N GLY A 434 0.76 1.95 0.53
CA GLY A 434 1.22 0.72 1.20
C GLY A 434 1.92 0.96 2.54
N LEU A 435 1.64 2.10 3.19
CA LEU A 435 2.19 2.44 4.50
C LEU A 435 1.14 2.28 5.60
N ASP A 436 1.61 2.12 6.82
CA ASP A 436 0.78 2.13 8.01
C ASP A 436 0.35 3.55 8.41
N VAL A 437 -0.68 3.63 9.25
CA VAL A 437 -1.31 4.90 9.67
C VAL A 437 -0.31 5.86 10.33
N GLY A 438 0.62 5.35 11.14
CA GLY A 438 1.63 6.18 11.80
C GLY A 438 2.64 6.78 10.82
N ALA A 439 3.06 6.00 9.82
CA ALA A 439 3.94 6.50 8.76
C ALA A 439 3.21 7.52 7.87
N ILE A 440 1.92 7.29 7.55
CA ILE A 440 1.08 8.21 6.77
C ILE A 440 1.00 9.58 7.45
N GLU A 441 0.63 9.62 8.73
CA GLU A 441 0.54 10.86 9.50
C GLU A 441 1.86 11.63 9.51
N TYR A 442 2.97 10.93 9.78
CA TYR A 442 4.30 11.52 9.80
C TYR A 442 4.68 12.16 8.46
N ILE A 443 4.47 11.43 7.36
CA ILE A 443 4.84 11.87 6.01
C ILE A 443 4.02 13.09 5.59
N ARG A 444 2.70 13.08 5.81
CA ARG A 444 1.84 14.23 5.52
C ARG A 444 2.30 15.48 6.25
N LYS A 445 2.56 15.38 7.55
CA LYS A 445 3.09 16.50 8.35
C LYS A 445 4.40 17.04 7.80
N ARG A 446 5.32 16.18 7.37
CA ARG A 446 6.61 16.61 6.79
C ARG A 446 6.43 17.34 5.46
N ILE A 447 5.56 16.84 4.57
CA ILE A 447 5.29 17.50 3.28
C ILE A 447 4.64 18.88 3.49
N ILE A 448 3.66 18.99 4.39
CA ILE A 448 3.03 20.27 4.74
C ILE A 448 4.05 21.23 5.34
N ALA A 449 4.95 20.76 6.18
CA ALA A 449 6.01 21.59 6.74
C ALA A 449 6.95 22.19 5.66
N GLU A 450 7.19 21.49 4.55
CA GLU A 450 7.94 22.06 3.41
C GLU A 450 7.15 23.19 2.73
N ARG A 451 5.84 23.02 2.51
CA ARG A 451 4.97 24.10 2.04
C ARG A 451 5.03 25.31 2.97
N ASP A 452 4.95 25.09 4.28
CA ASP A 452 4.93 26.16 5.30
C ASP A 452 6.26 26.92 5.36
N LYS A 453 7.37 26.29 4.96
CA LYS A 453 8.66 26.95 4.72
C LYS A 453 8.67 27.82 3.45
N GLY A 454 7.60 27.80 2.66
CA GLY A 454 7.47 28.56 1.42
C GLY A 454 7.89 27.79 0.17
N LYS A 455 8.04 26.47 0.23
CA LYS A 455 8.37 25.65 -0.94
C LYS A 455 7.13 25.43 -1.82
N ALA A 456 7.32 25.23 -3.12
CA ALA A 456 6.27 24.77 -4.03
C ALA A 456 6.17 23.25 -3.96
N VAL A 457 4.97 22.71 -3.79
CA VAL A 457 4.77 21.26 -3.64
C VAL A 457 3.71 20.77 -4.62
N ILE A 458 4.02 19.67 -5.32
CA ILE A 458 3.07 18.90 -6.11
C ILE A 458 2.85 17.57 -5.40
N VAL A 459 1.59 17.24 -5.11
CA VAL A 459 1.21 15.93 -4.59
C VAL A 459 0.38 15.21 -5.63
N VAL A 460 0.84 14.05 -6.09
CA VAL A 460 0.09 13.14 -6.96
C VAL A 460 -0.35 11.96 -6.13
N SER A 461 -1.65 11.75 -5.99
CA SER A 461 -2.19 10.60 -5.25
C SER A 461 -3.48 10.08 -5.86
N PHE A 462 -3.68 8.76 -5.82
CA PHE A 462 -4.94 8.11 -6.17
C PHE A 462 -5.91 8.08 -4.98
N GLU A 463 -5.42 8.36 -3.76
CA GLU A 463 -6.22 8.46 -2.56
C GLU A 463 -6.83 9.86 -2.44
N LEU A 464 -8.15 9.98 -2.72
CA LEU A 464 -8.84 11.27 -2.73
C LEU A 464 -8.82 11.96 -1.36
N ASP A 465 -8.81 11.18 -0.26
CA ASP A 465 -8.66 11.73 1.08
C ASP A 465 -7.31 12.44 1.27
N GLU A 466 -6.25 11.88 0.72
CA GLU A 466 -4.93 12.50 0.78
C GLU A 466 -4.89 13.81 -0.01
N ILE A 467 -5.46 13.80 -1.22
CA ILE A 467 -5.56 15.01 -2.04
C ILE A 467 -6.38 16.10 -1.35
N LEU A 468 -7.57 15.77 -0.82
CA LEU A 468 -8.45 16.73 -0.13
C LEU A 468 -7.83 17.28 1.16
N ASP A 469 -7.11 16.43 1.92
CA ASP A 469 -6.53 16.81 3.20
C ASP A 469 -5.29 17.69 3.07
N MET A 470 -4.40 17.37 2.10
CA MET A 470 -3.11 18.03 1.98
C MET A 470 -3.12 19.26 1.07
N SER A 471 -3.94 19.27 0.00
CA SER A 471 -3.84 20.26 -1.06
C SER A 471 -4.43 21.61 -0.68
N ASP A 472 -3.85 22.67 -1.22
CA ASP A 472 -4.41 24.04 -1.19
C ASP A 472 -5.19 24.34 -2.49
N ARG A 473 -4.83 23.66 -3.59
CA ARG A 473 -5.58 23.63 -4.86
C ARG A 473 -5.52 22.20 -5.43
N ILE A 474 -6.58 21.76 -6.11
CA ILE A 474 -6.66 20.43 -6.69
C ILE A 474 -6.81 20.57 -8.22
N ALA A 475 -5.83 20.10 -8.98
CA ALA A 475 -5.92 19.95 -10.42
C ALA A 475 -6.42 18.52 -10.73
N VAL A 476 -7.57 18.42 -11.39
CA VAL A 476 -8.12 17.12 -11.79
C VAL A 476 -7.70 16.81 -13.22
N ILE A 477 -7.05 15.67 -13.41
CA ILE A 477 -6.59 15.22 -14.73
C ILE A 477 -7.46 14.06 -15.23
N TYR A 478 -7.87 14.16 -16.50
CA TYR A 478 -8.56 13.11 -17.23
C TYR A 478 -8.09 13.10 -18.67
N ASP A 479 -7.81 11.92 -19.23
CA ASP A 479 -7.33 11.73 -20.60
C ASP A 479 -6.18 12.69 -20.99
N GLY A 480 -5.23 12.91 -20.08
CA GLY A 480 -4.04 13.72 -20.30
C GLY A 480 -4.24 15.24 -20.21
N ALA A 481 -5.44 15.74 -19.90
CA ALA A 481 -5.74 17.15 -19.80
C ALA A 481 -6.33 17.52 -18.43
N ILE A 482 -6.08 18.76 -17.98
CA ILE A 482 -6.70 19.27 -16.74
C ILE A 482 -8.17 19.62 -17.04
N GLN A 483 -9.09 18.98 -16.32
CA GLN A 483 -10.53 19.23 -16.43
C GLN A 483 -10.99 20.40 -15.57
N GLY A 484 -10.27 20.73 -14.52
CA GLY A 484 -10.54 21.85 -13.64
C GLY A 484 -9.51 21.96 -12.53
N ILE A 485 -9.44 23.15 -11.92
CA ILE A 485 -8.68 23.42 -10.72
C ILE A 485 -9.67 23.84 -9.64
N LEU A 486 -9.74 23.09 -8.54
CA LEU A 486 -10.74 23.19 -7.51
C LEU A 486 -10.13 23.64 -6.17
N ASP A 487 -10.95 24.29 -5.35
CA ASP A 487 -10.63 24.56 -3.95
C ASP A 487 -11.04 23.33 -3.10
N PRO A 488 -10.13 22.70 -2.35
CA PRO A 488 -10.47 21.55 -1.49
C PRO A 488 -11.51 21.89 -0.41
N ALA A 489 -11.66 23.16 -0.01
CA ALA A 489 -12.66 23.56 0.98
C ALA A 489 -14.10 23.55 0.43
N GLU A 490 -14.24 23.67 -0.90
CA GLU A 490 -15.53 23.70 -1.61
C GLU A 490 -15.79 22.39 -2.40
N THR A 491 -14.93 21.38 -2.26
CA THR A 491 -14.94 20.18 -3.09
C THR A 491 -15.10 18.92 -2.23
N ASN A 492 -15.81 17.94 -2.74
CA ASN A 492 -15.96 16.63 -2.12
C ASN A 492 -15.48 15.51 -3.06
N LYS A 493 -15.42 14.26 -2.55
CA LYS A 493 -14.99 13.08 -3.32
C LYS A 493 -15.87 12.81 -4.55
N GLN A 494 -17.15 13.13 -4.48
CA GLN A 494 -18.09 12.89 -5.57
C GLN A 494 -17.80 13.84 -6.74
N ASP A 495 -17.55 15.12 -6.47
CA ASP A 495 -17.17 16.12 -7.45
C ASP A 495 -15.87 15.74 -8.15
N LEU A 496 -14.86 15.34 -7.37
CA LEU A 496 -13.60 14.84 -7.94
C LEU A 496 -13.84 13.61 -8.82
N GLY A 497 -14.64 12.65 -8.36
CA GLY A 497 -14.97 11.43 -9.11
C GLY A 497 -15.63 11.73 -10.46
N ILE A 498 -16.56 12.69 -10.52
CA ILE A 498 -17.21 13.11 -11.75
C ILE A 498 -16.18 13.66 -12.77
N LEU A 499 -15.31 14.58 -12.33
CA LEU A 499 -14.28 15.18 -13.20
C LEU A 499 -13.23 14.14 -13.61
N MET A 500 -12.83 13.26 -12.72
CA MET A 500 -11.89 12.17 -13.01
C MET A 500 -12.42 11.14 -14.01
N ALA A 501 -13.75 11.07 -14.17
CA ALA A 501 -14.42 10.26 -15.18
C ALA A 501 -14.72 11.05 -16.48
N GLY A 502 -14.25 12.29 -16.60
CA GLY A 502 -14.50 13.15 -17.77
C GLY A 502 -15.87 13.82 -17.78
N GLY A 503 -16.60 13.78 -16.67
CA GLY A 503 -17.87 14.50 -16.49
C GLY A 503 -17.65 16.00 -16.26
N ARG A 504 -18.76 16.74 -16.16
CA ARG A 504 -18.76 18.18 -15.84
C ARG A 504 -19.54 18.42 -14.56
N LEU A 505 -19.06 19.34 -13.71
CA LEU A 505 -19.81 19.77 -12.54
C LEU A 505 -20.93 20.72 -12.97
N ASN A 506 -22.17 20.38 -12.71
CA ASN A 506 -23.31 21.29 -12.87
C ASN A 506 -23.36 22.23 -11.66
N LYS A 507 -22.90 23.47 -11.80
CA LYS A 507 -22.97 24.50 -10.73
C LYS A 507 -24.40 25.01 -10.46
N GLU A 508 -25.44 24.50 -11.10
CA GLU A 508 -26.82 25.02 -10.99
C GLU A 508 -27.72 24.27 -9.98
N GLU A 509 -27.32 23.14 -9.41
CA GLU A 509 -28.17 22.38 -8.47
C GLU A 509 -27.87 22.62 -6.96
N ALA A 510 -26.99 23.54 -6.62
CA ALA A 510 -26.64 23.87 -5.22
C ALA A 510 -27.51 24.98 -4.58
N ASN A 511 -28.65 25.34 -5.19
CA ASN A 511 -29.61 26.31 -4.66
C ASN A 511 -31.06 25.79 -4.77
N VAL A 512 -31.37 24.65 -4.16
CA VAL A 512 -32.76 24.32 -3.79
C VAL A 512 -32.80 23.74 -2.39
#